data_761816bddce1e7fa9b877a3a01a8769c
#
_entry.id   761816bddce1e7fa9b877a3a01a8769c
#
_cell.length_a   1.000
_cell.length_b   1.000
_cell.length_c   1.000
_cell.angle_alpha   90.00
_cell.angle_beta   90.00
_cell.angle_gamma   90.00
#
_symmetry.space_group_name_H-M   'P 1'
#
loop_
_entity.id
_entity.type
_entity.pdbx_description
1 polymer ?
#
loop_
_entity_poly.entity_id
_entity_poly.type
_entity_poly.pdbx_seq_one_letter_code
_entity_poly.pdbx_strand_id
1 'polypeptide(L)'
;MEPVTQIGRRRSKSFAYTGLALIFSAGAVLAQQALPLEGDVSPIHDPTMAREGSSYYVFSTNRYRQKDLPEFCSPDLHTFTFCGSIFDDVPDWAHKEIPGAKDIWAPDVKYVGGVYRVYYAVSTFGSNISDIGLVTNKTLDPKSPNSHWVDQGKVFGSVKSDDFNAIDPNLAIDDEGGQWLAFGSFWSGIKMHRIDPATGKLSTKDKKLYSLASRRRLPGQPGAIEAPYIVRHGRYYYLFVSFDQCCHGAQSTYRTMVGRADKITGPYKDKNGKSMMDGNATELLAGNDRWRGPGGESVLQDGDRDLLVFHAYDAKDGRRTLQISTLTWENDWPHAALDTR
;
A
#
# COMPACT_ATOMS: atom_id res chain seq x y z
N MET A 1 -39.06 84.48 45.98
CA MET A 1 -37.73 84.27 45.38
C MET A 1 -37.58 82.78 45.22
N GLU A 2 -37.84 82.32 44.04
CA GLU A 2 -37.77 80.88 43.73
C GLU A 2 -36.34 80.44 43.24
N PRO A 3 -35.87 79.24 43.51
CA PRO A 3 -34.63 78.77 42.94
C PRO A 3 -34.86 77.98 41.65
N VAL A 4 -34.03 78.28 40.68
CA VAL A 4 -33.96 77.65 39.34
C VAL A 4 -33.48 76.24 39.39
N THR A 5 -34.27 75.33 38.78
CA THR A 5 -33.95 73.91 38.64
C THR A 5 -33.04 73.63 37.43
N GLN A 6 -31.85 73.03 37.62
CA GLN A 6 -30.98 72.57 36.53
C GLN A 6 -31.39 71.20 36.09
N ILE A 7 -31.65 71.05 34.79
CA ILE A 7 -31.91 69.76 34.11
C ILE A 7 -30.63 69.12 33.64
N GLY A 8 -30.31 68.01 34.28
CA GLY A 8 -29.16 67.18 33.91
C GLY A 8 -29.39 66.36 32.66
N ARG A 9 -28.59 66.56 31.60
CA ARG A 9 -28.56 65.71 30.38
C ARG A 9 -27.90 64.38 30.70
N ARG A 10 -28.66 63.27 30.59
CA ARG A 10 -28.15 61.90 30.55
C ARG A 10 -27.52 61.64 29.18
N ARG A 11 -26.21 61.31 29.16
CA ARG A 11 -25.51 60.78 28.00
C ARG A 11 -25.76 59.28 27.96
N SER A 12 -26.45 58.81 26.88
CA SER A 12 -26.54 57.40 26.56
C SER A 12 -25.24 56.88 25.98
N LYS A 13 -24.63 55.89 26.59
CA LYS A 13 -23.48 55.15 26.04
C LYS A 13 -24.02 54.04 25.16
N SER A 14 -23.90 54.19 23.84
CA SER A 14 -24.11 53.10 22.89
C SER A 14 -22.94 52.12 22.97
N PHE A 15 -23.21 50.87 23.37
CA PHE A 15 -22.28 49.77 23.24
C PHE A 15 -22.41 49.21 21.81
N ALA A 16 -21.34 49.37 21.02
CA ALA A 16 -21.20 48.68 19.74
C ALA A 16 -20.78 47.22 20.00
N TYR A 17 -21.66 46.26 19.74
CA TYR A 17 -21.33 44.86 19.69
C TYR A 17 -20.64 44.57 18.35
N THR A 18 -19.30 44.37 18.38
CA THR A 18 -18.54 43.84 17.25
C THR A 18 -18.75 42.31 17.22
N GLY A 19 -19.67 41.89 16.37
CA GLY A 19 -19.88 40.47 16.12
C GLY A 19 -18.70 39.89 15.37
N LEU A 20 -17.94 39.00 16.03
CA LEU A 20 -16.86 38.19 15.42
C LEU A 20 -17.54 37.09 14.59
N ALA A 21 -17.63 37.27 13.27
CA ALA A 21 -18.08 36.22 12.36
C ALA A 21 -16.99 35.11 12.29
N LEU A 22 -17.24 34.01 12.95
CA LEU A 22 -16.46 32.77 12.75
C LEU A 22 -16.77 32.23 11.35
N ILE A 23 -15.84 32.43 10.42
CA ILE A 23 -15.87 31.77 9.11
C ILE A 23 -15.48 30.32 9.34
N PHE A 24 -16.46 29.43 9.45
CA PHE A 24 -16.23 28.00 9.30
C PHE A 24 -15.90 27.73 7.82
N SER A 25 -14.63 27.53 7.48
CA SER A 25 -14.28 26.92 6.22
C SER A 25 -14.72 25.46 6.28
N ALA A 26 -15.83 25.14 5.62
CA ALA A 26 -16.21 23.77 5.36
C ALA A 26 -15.14 23.18 4.41
N GLY A 27 -14.16 22.50 4.97
CA GLY A 27 -13.27 21.65 4.19
C GLY A 27 -14.15 20.64 3.43
N ALA A 28 -14.04 20.60 2.12
CA ALA A 28 -14.71 19.58 1.32
C ALA A 28 -14.21 18.21 1.80
N VAL A 29 -15.08 17.45 2.44
CA VAL A 29 -14.80 16.04 2.74
C VAL A 29 -14.72 15.34 1.40
N LEU A 30 -13.51 14.93 0.98
CA LEU A 30 -13.35 14.12 -0.20
C LEU A 30 -14.11 12.80 0.04
N ALA A 31 -15.15 12.58 -0.75
CA ALA A 31 -15.90 11.34 -0.66
C ALA A 31 -15.00 10.17 -1.12
N GLN A 32 -15.08 9.03 -0.43
CA GLN A 32 -14.45 7.81 -0.90
C GLN A 32 -15.02 7.45 -2.28
N GLN A 33 -14.15 7.18 -3.24
CA GLN A 33 -14.55 6.93 -4.62
C GLN A 33 -13.60 5.95 -5.29
N ALA A 34 -14.17 4.91 -5.93
CA ALA A 34 -13.46 4.12 -6.91
C ALA A 34 -13.27 4.97 -8.18
N LEU A 35 -12.02 5.02 -8.68
CA LEU A 35 -11.71 5.79 -9.88
C LEU A 35 -12.10 4.99 -11.14
N PRO A 36 -12.69 5.61 -12.15
CA PRO A 36 -12.89 4.96 -13.44
C PRO A 36 -11.54 4.82 -14.14
N LEU A 37 -11.20 3.59 -14.55
CA LEU A 37 -9.92 3.29 -15.20
C LEU A 37 -10.17 2.70 -16.59
N GLU A 38 -9.30 3.06 -17.55
CA GLU A 38 -9.33 2.61 -18.94
C GLU A 38 -7.94 2.19 -19.43
N GLY A 39 -7.88 1.52 -20.60
CA GLY A 39 -6.66 1.10 -21.25
C GLY A 39 -6.14 -0.27 -20.79
N ASP A 40 -4.83 -0.37 -20.61
CA ASP A 40 -4.15 -1.62 -20.23
C ASP A 40 -4.24 -1.86 -18.70
N VAL A 41 -5.46 -2.00 -18.18
CA VAL A 41 -5.73 -2.21 -16.74
C VAL A 41 -5.89 -3.69 -16.37
N SER A 42 -5.78 -4.59 -17.34
CA SER A 42 -5.88 -6.05 -17.15
C SER A 42 -4.97 -6.78 -18.15
N PRO A 43 -4.28 -7.87 -17.74
CA PRO A 43 -4.23 -8.43 -16.38
C PRO A 43 -3.24 -7.69 -15.50
N ILE A 44 -3.68 -7.23 -14.33
CA ILE A 44 -2.81 -6.60 -13.32
C ILE A 44 -3.04 -7.29 -11.97
N HIS A 45 -1.96 -7.68 -11.28
CA HIS A 45 -1.97 -8.37 -9.99
C HIS A 45 -0.93 -7.76 -9.07
N ASP A 46 -1.22 -7.63 -7.77
CA ASP A 46 -0.35 -7.00 -6.75
C ASP A 46 0.25 -5.68 -7.23
N PRO A 47 -0.57 -4.70 -7.59
CA PRO A 47 -0.08 -3.45 -8.13
C PRO A 47 0.56 -2.58 -7.05
N THR A 48 1.71 -2.00 -7.38
CA THR A 48 2.28 -0.88 -6.63
C THR A 48 2.35 0.34 -7.53
N MET A 49 2.14 1.53 -6.98
CA MET A 49 2.10 2.75 -7.76
C MET A 49 3.01 3.83 -7.18
N ALA A 50 3.72 4.54 -8.06
CA ALA A 50 4.45 5.74 -7.72
C ALA A 50 4.11 6.86 -8.69
N ARG A 51 4.45 8.09 -8.30
CA ARG A 51 4.31 9.28 -9.14
C ARG A 51 5.69 9.91 -9.38
N GLU A 52 5.95 10.28 -10.61
CA GLU A 52 7.09 11.12 -10.99
C GLU A 52 6.59 12.29 -11.84
N GLY A 53 6.85 13.51 -11.38
CA GLY A 53 6.30 14.71 -12.01
C GLY A 53 4.77 14.72 -12.05
N SER A 54 4.19 14.75 -13.25
CA SER A 54 2.74 14.67 -13.46
C SER A 54 2.24 13.27 -13.80
N SER A 55 3.14 12.28 -13.97
CA SER A 55 2.79 10.95 -14.45
C SER A 55 2.76 9.92 -13.31
N TYR A 56 1.89 8.94 -13.46
CA TYR A 56 1.72 7.80 -12.56
C TYR A 56 2.24 6.54 -13.22
N TYR A 57 2.89 5.68 -12.43
CA TYR A 57 3.54 4.46 -12.86
C TYR A 57 3.09 3.32 -11.96
N VAL A 58 2.49 2.29 -12.56
CA VAL A 58 2.05 1.07 -11.88
C VAL A 58 2.95 -0.08 -12.29
N PHE A 59 3.50 -0.78 -11.32
CA PHE A 59 4.22 -2.04 -11.50
C PHE A 59 3.36 -3.18 -10.96
N SER A 60 3.46 -4.37 -11.55
CA SER A 60 2.66 -5.51 -11.13
C SER A 60 3.38 -6.84 -11.24
N THR A 61 2.81 -7.83 -10.56
CA THR A 61 3.23 -9.23 -10.57
C THR A 61 3.14 -9.84 -11.97
N ASN A 62 3.99 -10.83 -12.25
CA ASN A 62 4.03 -11.70 -13.43
C ASN A 62 4.52 -11.00 -14.70
N ARG A 63 4.29 -11.69 -15.82
CA ARG A 63 4.72 -11.28 -17.14
C ARG A 63 3.61 -10.58 -17.91
N TYR A 64 3.98 -9.54 -18.60
CA TYR A 64 3.19 -8.93 -19.65
C TYR A 64 4.04 -8.82 -20.91
N ARG A 65 3.51 -9.28 -22.07
CA ARG A 65 4.26 -9.34 -23.33
C ARG A 65 5.63 -10.05 -23.18
N GLN A 66 5.68 -11.13 -22.40
CA GLN A 66 6.84 -11.98 -22.14
C GLN A 66 7.97 -11.34 -21.34
N LYS A 67 7.73 -10.23 -20.65
CA LYS A 67 8.68 -9.52 -19.79
C LYS A 67 8.16 -9.42 -18.37
N ASP A 68 9.07 -9.47 -17.39
CA ASP A 68 8.74 -9.48 -15.97
C ASP A 68 8.68 -8.08 -15.36
N LEU A 69 7.86 -7.93 -14.32
CA LEU A 69 7.50 -6.67 -13.66
C LEU A 69 7.11 -5.60 -14.67
N PRO A 70 5.97 -5.77 -15.35
CA PRO A 70 5.48 -4.81 -16.32
C PRO A 70 5.16 -3.47 -15.67
N GLU A 71 5.41 -2.41 -16.44
CA GLU A 71 5.18 -1.03 -16.08
C GLU A 71 4.06 -0.44 -16.93
N PHE A 72 3.07 0.17 -16.27
CA PHE A 72 1.94 0.85 -16.91
C PHE A 72 1.95 2.31 -16.50
N CYS A 73 1.87 3.21 -17.50
CA CYS A 73 1.99 4.65 -17.31
C CYS A 73 0.65 5.34 -17.53
N SER A 74 0.38 6.38 -16.74
CA SER A 74 -0.79 7.24 -16.90
C SER A 74 -0.42 8.71 -16.66
N PRO A 75 -0.79 9.63 -17.56
CA PRO A 75 -0.61 11.07 -17.32
C PRO A 75 -1.72 11.69 -16.47
N ASP A 76 -2.84 10.99 -16.27
CA ASP A 76 -4.09 11.53 -15.76
C ASP A 76 -4.73 10.71 -14.63
N LEU A 77 -4.11 9.58 -14.24
CA LEU A 77 -4.63 8.61 -13.26
C LEU A 77 -5.95 7.94 -13.72
N HIS A 78 -6.28 8.02 -14.99
CA HIS A 78 -7.47 7.44 -15.60
C HIS A 78 -7.13 6.42 -16.67
N THR A 79 -6.33 6.82 -17.65
CA THR A 79 -5.93 5.97 -18.77
C THR A 79 -4.52 5.42 -18.55
N PHE A 80 -4.41 4.11 -18.36
CA PHE A 80 -3.13 3.43 -18.23
C PHE A 80 -2.75 2.71 -19.52
N THR A 81 -1.48 2.81 -19.92
CA THR A 81 -0.93 2.12 -21.06
C THR A 81 0.36 1.42 -20.68
N PHE A 82 0.59 0.22 -21.22
CA PHE A 82 1.87 -0.47 -21.04
C PHE A 82 3.00 0.37 -21.64
N CYS A 83 4.00 0.72 -20.82
CA CYS A 83 5.09 1.58 -21.23
C CYS A 83 6.49 0.94 -21.09
N GLY A 84 6.60 -0.20 -20.38
CA GLY A 84 7.86 -0.88 -20.20
C GLY A 84 7.78 -2.10 -19.30
N SER A 85 8.92 -2.64 -18.97
CA SER A 85 9.11 -3.70 -17.96
C SER A 85 10.48 -3.54 -17.32
N ILE A 86 10.61 -3.96 -16.07
CA ILE A 86 11.88 -3.86 -15.35
C ILE A 86 12.86 -4.92 -15.84
N PHE A 87 12.39 -6.16 -16.06
CA PHE A 87 13.22 -7.28 -16.44
C PHE A 87 12.74 -7.93 -17.73
N ASP A 88 13.68 -8.46 -18.50
CA ASP A 88 13.37 -9.31 -19.65
C ASP A 88 13.02 -10.74 -19.23
N ASP A 89 13.61 -11.23 -18.15
CA ASP A 89 13.38 -12.53 -17.53
C ASP A 89 13.77 -12.49 -16.04
N VAL A 90 13.41 -13.51 -15.27
CA VAL A 90 13.85 -13.69 -13.88
C VAL A 90 15.38 -13.61 -13.83
N PRO A 91 15.99 -12.84 -12.92
CA PRO A 91 17.44 -12.70 -12.84
C PRO A 91 18.18 -14.03 -12.62
N ASP A 92 19.34 -14.19 -13.22
CA ASP A 92 20.17 -15.41 -13.13
C ASP A 92 20.43 -15.87 -11.70
N TRP A 93 20.64 -14.92 -10.77
CA TRP A 93 20.87 -15.25 -9.37
C TRP A 93 19.62 -15.90 -8.75
N ALA A 94 18.45 -15.39 -9.10
CA ALA A 94 17.17 -15.89 -8.58
C ALA A 94 16.84 -17.27 -9.18
N HIS A 95 17.12 -17.52 -10.44
CA HIS A 95 17.00 -18.85 -11.04
C HIS A 95 17.89 -19.90 -10.35
N LYS A 96 19.08 -19.49 -9.89
CA LYS A 96 20.00 -20.40 -9.17
C LYS A 96 19.49 -20.73 -7.76
N GLU A 97 18.94 -19.76 -7.05
CA GLU A 97 18.49 -19.93 -5.67
C GLU A 97 17.07 -20.51 -5.59
N ILE A 98 16.22 -20.18 -6.55
CA ILE A 98 14.83 -20.67 -6.63
C ILE A 98 14.62 -21.42 -7.96
N PRO A 99 15.11 -22.66 -8.07
CA PRO A 99 14.90 -23.45 -9.27
C PRO A 99 13.41 -23.66 -9.56
N GLY A 100 12.98 -23.31 -10.77
CA GLY A 100 11.59 -23.42 -11.18
C GLY A 100 10.76 -22.13 -11.02
N ALA A 101 11.36 -21.05 -10.53
CA ALA A 101 10.73 -19.73 -10.62
C ALA A 101 10.52 -19.36 -12.09
N LYS A 102 9.31 -18.89 -12.40
CA LYS A 102 8.90 -18.55 -13.78
C LYS A 102 8.68 -17.06 -13.97
N ASP A 103 8.32 -16.38 -12.89
CA ASP A 103 7.89 -15.01 -12.87
C ASP A 103 8.42 -14.29 -11.63
N ILE A 104 8.42 -12.97 -11.67
CA ILE A 104 8.70 -12.08 -10.54
C ILE A 104 7.37 -11.58 -9.97
N TRP A 105 7.27 -11.50 -8.62
CA TRP A 105 6.02 -11.23 -7.92
C TRP A 105 6.09 -10.00 -7.03
N ALA A 106 4.91 -9.42 -6.76
CA ALA A 106 4.61 -8.43 -5.73
C ALA A 106 5.67 -7.33 -5.61
N PRO A 107 5.82 -6.47 -6.62
CA PRO A 107 6.73 -5.34 -6.52
C PRO A 107 6.25 -4.31 -5.51
N ASP A 108 7.20 -3.63 -4.84
CA ASP A 108 6.95 -2.40 -4.08
C ASP A 108 7.90 -1.30 -4.52
N VAL A 109 7.37 -0.22 -5.09
CA VAL A 109 8.13 0.93 -5.57
C VAL A 109 8.14 2.06 -4.55
N LYS A 110 9.35 2.62 -4.27
CA LYS A 110 9.52 3.76 -3.37
C LYS A 110 10.64 4.67 -3.86
N TYR A 111 10.38 5.98 -3.90
CA TYR A 111 11.45 6.96 -4.10
C TYR A 111 12.13 7.27 -2.77
N VAL A 112 13.39 6.93 -2.63
CA VAL A 112 14.16 7.13 -1.41
C VAL A 112 15.66 7.25 -1.71
N GLY A 113 16.32 8.20 -1.04
CA GLY A 113 17.76 8.40 -1.23
C GLY A 113 18.14 8.86 -2.66
N GLY A 114 17.24 9.55 -3.37
CA GLY A 114 17.51 10.08 -4.70
C GLY A 114 17.33 9.07 -5.85
N VAL A 115 16.79 7.87 -5.56
CA VAL A 115 16.51 6.83 -6.55
C VAL A 115 15.17 6.15 -6.27
N TYR A 116 14.56 5.59 -7.29
CA TYR A 116 13.46 4.64 -7.14
C TYR A 116 14.04 3.28 -6.79
N ARG A 117 13.52 2.67 -5.74
CA ARG A 117 13.79 1.30 -5.32
C ARG A 117 12.56 0.47 -5.57
N VAL A 118 12.71 -0.66 -6.25
CA VAL A 118 11.66 -1.65 -6.38
C VAL A 118 12.14 -2.93 -5.71
N TYR A 119 11.50 -3.27 -4.59
CA TYR A 119 11.64 -4.59 -3.98
C TYR A 119 10.68 -5.54 -4.68
N TYR A 120 11.09 -6.79 -4.89
CA TYR A 120 10.29 -7.80 -5.57
C TYR A 120 10.54 -9.18 -4.99
N ALA A 121 9.61 -10.09 -5.18
CA ALA A 121 9.74 -11.46 -4.71
C ALA A 121 9.94 -12.44 -5.86
N VAL A 122 10.74 -13.49 -5.61
CA VAL A 122 10.90 -14.64 -6.48
C VAL A 122 10.61 -15.90 -5.66
N SER A 123 9.69 -16.74 -6.16
CA SER A 123 9.26 -17.95 -5.47
C SER A 123 8.66 -18.97 -6.43
N THR A 124 8.19 -20.07 -5.89
CA THR A 124 7.30 -21.01 -6.56
C THR A 124 6.02 -21.19 -5.77
N PHE A 125 4.88 -21.36 -6.44
CA PHE A 125 3.58 -21.44 -5.80
C PHE A 125 3.51 -22.57 -4.76
N GLY A 126 3.03 -22.24 -3.54
CA GLY A 126 2.92 -23.20 -2.44
C GLY A 126 4.21 -23.49 -1.68
N SER A 127 5.30 -22.76 -1.97
CA SER A 127 6.60 -22.88 -1.31
C SER A 127 6.87 -21.69 -0.38
N ASN A 128 7.73 -21.89 0.62
CA ASN A 128 8.39 -20.83 1.37
C ASN A 128 9.91 -20.79 1.12
N ILE A 129 10.37 -21.47 0.08
CA ILE A 129 11.71 -21.25 -0.46
C ILE A 129 11.57 -20.06 -1.40
N SER A 130 11.94 -18.88 -0.91
CA SER A 130 11.61 -17.62 -1.56
C SER A 130 12.67 -16.57 -1.29
N ASP A 131 12.86 -15.67 -2.23
CA ASP A 131 13.81 -14.57 -2.12
C ASP A 131 13.17 -13.23 -2.45
N ILE A 132 13.60 -12.19 -1.74
CA ILE A 132 13.31 -10.80 -2.07
C ILE A 132 14.55 -10.19 -2.70
N GLY A 133 14.37 -9.61 -3.90
CA GLY A 133 15.38 -8.85 -4.64
C GLY A 133 15.14 -7.34 -4.54
N LEU A 134 16.11 -6.59 -5.00
CA LEU A 134 16.05 -5.13 -5.12
C LEU A 134 16.58 -4.72 -6.48
N VAL A 135 15.84 -3.83 -7.16
CA VAL A 135 16.29 -3.13 -8.37
C VAL A 135 16.11 -1.63 -8.19
N THR A 136 16.97 -0.85 -8.81
CA THR A 136 16.96 0.62 -8.66
C THR A 136 16.99 1.34 -10.00
N ASN A 137 16.37 2.53 -10.07
CA ASN A 137 16.45 3.43 -11.21
C ASN A 137 16.44 4.90 -10.73
N LYS A 138 16.93 5.80 -11.55
CA LYS A 138 16.91 7.25 -11.27
C LYS A 138 15.60 7.91 -11.65
N THR A 139 14.85 7.33 -12.57
CA THR A 139 13.57 7.82 -13.08
C THR A 139 12.64 6.65 -13.40
N LEU A 140 11.34 6.88 -13.35
CA LEU A 140 10.32 5.93 -13.79
C LEU A 140 9.95 6.14 -15.28
N ASP A 141 10.30 7.28 -15.89
CA ASP A 141 10.03 7.50 -17.31
C ASP A 141 10.92 6.60 -18.19
N PRO A 142 10.36 5.56 -18.83
CA PRO A 142 11.14 4.64 -19.66
C PRO A 142 11.71 5.29 -20.93
N LYS A 143 11.23 6.49 -21.28
CA LYS A 143 11.74 7.27 -22.42
C LYS A 143 12.89 8.19 -22.03
N SER A 144 13.14 8.36 -20.75
CA SER A 144 14.23 9.20 -20.27
C SER A 144 15.59 8.56 -20.61
N PRO A 145 16.57 9.33 -21.09
CA PRO A 145 17.93 8.82 -21.31
C PRO A 145 18.63 8.37 -20.01
N ASN A 146 18.09 8.76 -18.85
CA ASN A 146 18.58 8.35 -17.54
C ASN A 146 17.88 7.09 -17.02
N SER A 147 16.91 6.55 -17.76
CA SER A 147 16.19 5.33 -17.35
C SER A 147 17.06 4.12 -17.58
N HIS A 148 17.49 3.52 -16.48
CA HIS A 148 18.27 2.30 -16.47
C HIS A 148 18.06 1.57 -15.15
N TRP A 149 17.34 0.45 -15.21
CA TRP A 149 17.13 -0.42 -14.05
C TRP A 149 18.41 -1.20 -13.75
N VAL A 150 18.87 -1.11 -12.51
CA VAL A 150 20.08 -1.78 -12.02
C VAL A 150 19.68 -2.81 -10.97
N ASP A 151 19.84 -4.09 -11.29
CA ASP A 151 19.61 -5.18 -10.35
C ASP A 151 20.67 -5.13 -9.24
N GLN A 152 20.21 -4.99 -8.01
CA GLN A 152 21.03 -4.99 -6.80
C GLN A 152 21.13 -6.41 -6.19
N GLY A 153 20.48 -7.40 -6.82
CA GLY A 153 20.45 -8.78 -6.36
C GLY A 153 19.65 -9.01 -5.07
N LYS A 154 19.81 -10.18 -4.49
CA LYS A 154 19.11 -10.62 -3.29
C LYS A 154 19.28 -9.67 -2.11
N VAL A 155 18.17 -9.40 -1.43
CA VAL A 155 18.11 -8.67 -0.14
C VAL A 155 18.02 -9.65 1.01
N PHE A 156 17.10 -10.62 0.91
CA PHE A 156 16.74 -11.54 1.97
C PHE A 156 15.97 -12.72 1.38
N GLY A 157 15.93 -13.84 2.09
CA GLY A 157 15.15 -14.99 1.66
C GLY A 157 14.69 -15.84 2.83
N SER A 158 13.83 -16.80 2.53
CA SER A 158 13.38 -17.86 3.42
C SER A 158 13.71 -19.22 2.83
N VAL A 159 13.91 -20.20 3.72
CA VAL A 159 14.19 -21.59 3.37
C VAL A 159 13.11 -22.51 3.94
N LYS A 160 13.06 -23.76 3.49
CA LYS A 160 12.01 -24.71 3.86
C LYS A 160 11.81 -24.88 5.38
N SER A 161 12.88 -24.72 6.17
CA SER A 161 12.82 -24.84 7.63
C SER A 161 12.30 -23.62 8.36
N ASP A 162 12.16 -22.49 7.66
CA ASP A 162 11.64 -21.27 8.27
C ASP A 162 10.12 -21.37 8.47
N ASP A 163 9.62 -20.69 9.50
CA ASP A 163 8.19 -20.61 9.82
C ASP A 163 7.48 -19.44 9.13
N PHE A 164 8.14 -18.77 8.18
CA PHE A 164 7.63 -17.65 7.40
C PHE A 164 7.97 -17.82 5.91
N ASN A 165 7.39 -16.97 5.07
CA ASN A 165 7.64 -16.91 3.63
C ASN A 165 8.12 -15.51 3.25
N ALA A 166 9.30 -15.39 2.63
CA ALA A 166 9.90 -14.12 2.23
C ALA A 166 9.39 -13.68 0.84
N ILE A 167 8.10 -13.33 0.76
CA ILE A 167 7.47 -12.71 -0.41
C ILE A 167 6.65 -11.48 0.00
N ASP A 168 6.08 -10.76 -0.96
CA ASP A 168 5.26 -9.58 -0.79
C ASP A 168 5.99 -8.46 -0.01
N PRO A 169 7.14 -8.00 -0.50
CA PRO A 169 7.91 -6.96 0.18
C PRO A 169 7.20 -5.61 0.15
N ASN A 170 7.28 -4.87 1.26
CA ASN A 170 6.92 -3.45 1.32
C ASN A 170 7.97 -2.64 2.09
N LEU A 171 8.57 -1.65 1.45
CA LEU A 171 9.46 -0.70 2.10
C LEU A 171 8.66 0.38 2.82
N ALA A 172 8.69 0.37 4.13
CA ALA A 172 8.09 1.40 4.97
C ALA A 172 9.15 2.31 5.60
N ILE A 173 8.78 3.57 5.85
CA ILE A 173 9.67 4.57 6.45
C ILE A 173 9.01 5.08 7.72
N ASP A 174 9.75 5.04 8.86
CA ASP A 174 9.28 5.59 10.13
C ASP A 174 9.44 7.12 10.18
N ASP A 175 8.93 7.75 11.23
CA ASP A 175 8.97 9.18 11.44
C ASP A 175 10.37 9.75 11.73
N GLU A 176 11.34 8.89 12.05
CA GLU A 176 12.75 9.24 12.21
C GLU A 176 13.55 9.02 10.91
N GLY A 177 12.89 8.61 9.80
CA GLY A 177 13.51 8.31 8.52
C GLY A 177 14.14 6.91 8.45
N GLY A 178 13.86 6.08 9.43
CA GLY A 178 14.31 4.70 9.45
C GLY A 178 13.55 3.84 8.44
N GLN A 179 14.28 2.96 7.74
CA GLN A 179 13.73 2.13 6.69
C GLN A 179 13.49 0.69 7.18
N TRP A 180 12.35 0.14 6.81
CA TRP A 180 11.88 -1.16 7.25
C TRP A 180 11.28 -1.93 6.08
N LEU A 181 11.56 -3.22 5.98
CA LEU A 181 10.99 -4.11 4.98
C LEU A 181 9.98 -5.03 5.66
N ALA A 182 8.68 -4.76 5.46
CA ALA A 182 7.62 -5.69 5.80
C ALA A 182 7.49 -6.73 4.67
N PHE A 183 7.13 -7.96 5.02
CA PHE A 183 6.95 -9.05 4.07
C PHE A 183 6.18 -10.20 4.71
N GLY A 184 5.71 -11.13 3.91
CA GLY A 184 5.17 -12.39 4.40
C GLY A 184 3.85 -12.80 3.78
N SER A 185 3.68 -14.09 3.65
CA SER A 185 2.48 -14.74 3.12
C SER A 185 2.28 -16.06 3.83
N PHE A 186 1.09 -16.32 4.33
CA PHE A 186 0.71 -17.55 5.04
C PHE A 186 1.63 -17.86 6.24
N TRP A 187 2.09 -19.09 6.41
CA TRP A 187 2.96 -19.60 7.50
C TRP A 187 2.67 -18.93 8.84
N SER A 188 3.67 -18.26 9.45
CA SER A 188 3.50 -17.52 10.71
C SER A 188 3.15 -16.04 10.51
N GLY A 189 2.74 -15.67 9.29
CA GLY A 189 2.20 -14.35 8.96
C GLY A 189 3.24 -13.32 8.58
N ILE A 190 2.90 -12.07 8.84
CA ILE A 190 3.65 -10.89 8.40
C ILE A 190 4.80 -10.60 9.33
N LYS A 191 5.96 -10.39 8.72
CA LYS A 191 7.24 -10.10 9.38
C LYS A 191 7.79 -8.76 8.94
N MET A 192 8.83 -8.30 9.62
CA MET A 192 9.55 -7.08 9.25
C MET A 192 11.00 -7.11 9.71
N HIS A 193 11.88 -6.62 8.84
CA HIS A 193 13.30 -6.37 9.13
C HIS A 193 13.67 -4.88 9.01
N ARG A 194 14.70 -4.46 9.73
CA ARG A 194 15.33 -3.17 9.53
C ARG A 194 16.18 -3.19 8.25
N ILE A 195 16.09 -2.12 7.46
CA ILE A 195 16.89 -1.90 6.25
C ILE A 195 17.99 -0.87 6.52
N ASP A 196 19.16 -1.12 5.94
CA ASP A 196 20.23 -0.12 5.85
C ASP A 196 19.89 0.89 4.74
N PRO A 197 19.66 2.18 5.08
CA PRO A 197 19.28 3.19 4.09
C PRO A 197 20.31 3.39 2.97
N ALA A 198 21.59 3.16 3.25
CA ALA A 198 22.65 3.37 2.26
C ALA A 198 22.63 2.31 1.15
N THR A 199 22.30 1.06 1.49
CA THR A 199 22.38 -0.06 0.56
C THR A 199 21.02 -0.59 0.10
N GLY A 200 19.96 -0.34 0.86
CA GLY A 200 18.66 -0.99 0.65
C GLY A 200 18.63 -2.47 1.02
N LYS A 201 19.69 -2.98 1.67
CA LYS A 201 19.77 -4.36 2.15
C LYS A 201 19.44 -4.45 3.63
N LEU A 202 19.39 -5.67 4.20
CA LEU A 202 19.14 -5.84 5.63
C LEU A 202 20.20 -5.11 6.48
N SER A 203 19.74 -4.48 7.55
CA SER A 203 20.62 -3.83 8.52
C SER A 203 21.52 -4.85 9.21
N THR A 204 22.82 -4.54 9.26
CA THR A 204 23.79 -5.33 10.04
C THR A 204 23.75 -4.97 11.53
N LYS A 205 23.16 -3.84 11.89
CA LYS A 205 23.08 -3.31 13.26
C LYS A 205 21.83 -3.81 13.99
N ASP A 206 20.69 -3.86 13.31
CA ASP A 206 19.44 -4.42 13.84
C ASP A 206 19.04 -5.61 12.96
N LYS A 207 19.29 -6.80 13.46
CA LYS A 207 18.99 -8.09 12.77
C LYS A 207 17.70 -8.73 13.26
N LYS A 208 16.94 -8.03 14.12
CA LYS A 208 15.72 -8.57 14.70
C LYS A 208 14.65 -8.79 13.62
N LEU A 209 14.01 -9.95 13.69
CA LEU A 209 12.80 -10.25 12.95
C LEU A 209 11.60 -9.90 13.81
N TYR A 210 10.82 -8.91 13.37
CA TYR A 210 9.60 -8.47 14.04
C TYR A 210 8.40 -9.20 13.46
N SER A 211 7.46 -9.63 14.30
CA SER A 211 6.17 -10.19 13.87
C SER A 211 5.09 -9.12 14.01
N LEU A 212 4.36 -8.84 12.93
CA LEU A 212 3.40 -7.74 12.87
C LEU A 212 1.95 -8.22 12.92
N ALA A 213 1.63 -9.28 12.17
CA ALA A 213 0.30 -9.85 12.07
C ALA A 213 0.37 -11.33 11.75
N SER A 214 -0.64 -12.11 12.16
CA SER A 214 -0.76 -13.52 11.80
C SER A 214 -2.22 -13.95 11.75
N ARG A 215 -2.51 -15.03 11.02
CA ARG A 215 -3.81 -15.71 11.08
C ARG A 215 -3.62 -17.16 11.47
N ARG A 216 -4.31 -17.57 12.53
CA ARG A 216 -4.27 -18.95 12.99
C ARG A 216 -4.89 -19.87 11.92
N ARG A 217 -4.19 -20.94 11.56
CA ARG A 217 -4.78 -22.03 10.78
C ARG A 217 -5.78 -22.77 11.66
N LEU A 218 -7.04 -22.81 11.24
CA LEU A 218 -8.07 -23.65 11.82
C LEU A 218 -8.36 -24.80 10.86
N PRO A 219 -8.87 -25.95 11.32
CA PRO A 219 -9.29 -27.02 10.43
C PRO A 219 -10.23 -26.50 9.35
N GLY A 220 -9.88 -26.74 8.08
CA GLY A 220 -10.65 -26.25 6.91
C GLY A 220 -10.54 -24.77 6.58
N GLN A 221 -9.75 -23.99 7.34
CA GLN A 221 -9.47 -22.60 7.05
C GLN A 221 -7.96 -22.40 6.94
N PRO A 222 -7.43 -22.06 5.76
CA PRO A 222 -6.05 -21.63 5.65
C PRO A 222 -5.87 -20.35 6.47
N GLY A 223 -4.85 -20.27 7.28
CA GLY A 223 -4.50 -19.03 8.00
C GLY A 223 -3.97 -17.97 7.04
N ALA A 224 -4.71 -17.70 5.96
CA ALA A 224 -4.24 -16.87 4.84
C ALA A 224 -4.24 -15.40 5.22
N ILE A 225 -3.05 -14.86 5.34
CA ILE A 225 -2.71 -13.45 5.47
C ILE A 225 -1.45 -13.20 4.65
N GLU A 226 -1.44 -12.14 3.81
CA GLU A 226 -0.30 -11.79 2.96
C GLU A 226 -0.37 -10.34 2.50
N ALA A 227 0.52 -9.93 1.58
CA ALA A 227 0.56 -8.61 0.96
C ALA A 227 0.57 -7.44 1.98
N PRO A 228 1.55 -7.38 2.91
CA PRO A 228 1.62 -6.28 3.85
C PRO A 228 1.94 -4.97 3.16
N TYR A 229 1.25 -3.88 3.55
CA TYR A 229 1.61 -2.53 3.15
C TYR A 229 1.47 -1.57 4.34
N ILE A 230 2.52 -0.81 4.65
CA ILE A 230 2.54 0.07 5.81
C ILE A 230 2.62 1.53 5.34
N VAL A 231 1.69 2.35 5.83
CA VAL A 231 1.73 3.80 5.68
C VAL A 231 1.57 4.48 7.02
N ARG A 232 2.07 5.71 7.12
CA ARG A 232 1.80 6.59 8.25
C ARG A 232 0.72 7.59 7.88
N HIS A 233 -0.31 7.70 8.73
CA HIS A 233 -1.29 8.78 8.65
C HIS A 233 -1.52 9.37 10.05
N GLY A 234 -1.39 10.70 10.16
CA GLY A 234 -1.42 11.36 11.45
C GLY A 234 -0.31 10.82 12.39
N ARG A 235 -0.71 10.37 13.56
CA ARG A 235 0.22 9.80 14.55
C ARG A 235 0.42 8.29 14.43
N TYR A 236 -0.41 7.58 13.62
CA TYR A 236 -0.43 6.13 13.57
C TYR A 236 0.26 5.58 12.32
N TYR A 237 0.78 4.37 12.46
CA TYR A 237 1.14 3.49 11.36
C TYR A 237 -0.01 2.54 11.09
N TYR A 238 -0.37 2.37 9.83
CA TYR A 238 -1.44 1.46 9.38
C TYR A 238 -0.82 0.33 8.59
N LEU A 239 -1.08 -0.89 9.03
CA LEU A 239 -0.71 -2.11 8.32
C LEU A 239 -1.93 -2.63 7.57
N PHE A 240 -1.90 -2.52 6.25
CA PHE A 240 -2.84 -3.16 5.35
C PHE A 240 -2.34 -4.57 5.06
N VAL A 241 -3.25 -5.51 4.90
CA VAL A 241 -2.97 -6.91 4.56
C VAL A 241 -4.16 -7.51 3.81
N SER A 242 -3.90 -8.48 2.96
CA SER A 242 -4.94 -9.28 2.33
C SER A 242 -5.23 -10.53 3.14
N PHE A 243 -6.50 -10.76 3.50
CA PHE A 243 -6.99 -11.99 4.11
C PHE A 243 -7.64 -12.90 3.05
N ASP A 244 -7.65 -14.19 3.35
CA ASP A 244 -8.25 -15.27 2.56
C ASP A 244 -7.44 -15.60 1.30
N GLN A 245 -8.04 -15.83 0.13
CA GLN A 245 -7.31 -16.41 -1.01
C GLN A 245 -7.46 -15.59 -2.28
N CYS A 246 -6.32 -15.33 -2.92
CA CYS A 246 -6.23 -14.86 -4.30
C CYS A 246 -6.30 -16.03 -5.31
N CYS A 247 -6.09 -15.69 -6.56
CA CYS A 247 -5.57 -16.58 -7.61
C CYS A 247 -6.57 -17.67 -8.10
N HIS A 248 -7.84 -17.54 -7.72
CA HIS A 248 -8.95 -18.41 -8.12
C HIS A 248 -9.94 -17.72 -9.09
N GLY A 249 -9.52 -16.62 -9.75
CA GLY A 249 -10.37 -15.85 -10.64
C GLY A 249 -11.65 -15.37 -9.94
N ALA A 250 -12.80 -15.55 -10.54
CA ALA A 250 -14.11 -15.17 -9.98
C ALA A 250 -14.46 -15.86 -8.65
N GLN A 251 -13.69 -16.85 -8.23
CA GLN A 251 -13.86 -17.57 -6.95
C GLN A 251 -12.86 -17.11 -5.88
N SER A 252 -12.05 -16.10 -6.19
CA SER A 252 -11.14 -15.50 -5.22
C SER A 252 -11.92 -14.86 -4.06
N THR A 253 -11.40 -15.01 -2.85
CA THR A 253 -12.05 -14.58 -1.62
C THR A 253 -11.26 -13.51 -0.86
N TYR A 254 -10.23 -12.93 -1.47
CA TYR A 254 -9.45 -11.86 -0.86
C TYR A 254 -10.34 -10.77 -0.26
N ARG A 255 -9.87 -10.22 0.84
CA ARG A 255 -10.42 -9.03 1.48
C ARG A 255 -9.26 -8.17 1.95
N THR A 256 -9.29 -6.90 1.62
CA THR A 256 -8.33 -5.94 2.15
C THR A 256 -8.68 -5.60 3.58
N MET A 257 -7.74 -5.81 4.49
CA MET A 257 -7.89 -5.62 5.92
C MET A 257 -6.87 -4.60 6.43
N VAL A 258 -7.14 -3.98 7.58
CA VAL A 258 -6.23 -2.99 8.16
C VAL A 258 -6.22 -3.05 9.69
N GLY A 259 -5.05 -2.76 10.26
CA GLY A 259 -4.88 -2.44 11.66
C GLY A 259 -3.92 -1.28 11.85
N ARG A 260 -3.87 -0.69 13.04
CA ARG A 260 -2.99 0.45 13.33
C ARG A 260 -2.17 0.26 14.60
N ALA A 261 -1.06 0.98 14.66
CA ALA A 261 -0.15 1.00 15.80
C ALA A 261 0.47 2.39 16.01
N ASP A 262 0.94 2.69 17.21
CA ASP A 262 1.69 3.92 17.51
C ASP A 262 3.17 3.84 17.04
N LYS A 263 3.67 2.63 16.79
CA LYS A 263 5.04 2.37 16.32
C LYS A 263 5.00 1.49 15.07
N ILE A 264 5.92 1.72 14.14
CA ILE A 264 6.00 0.94 12.90
C ILE A 264 6.21 -0.56 13.15
N THR A 265 6.85 -0.92 14.26
CA THR A 265 7.06 -2.31 14.69
C THR A 265 5.85 -2.91 15.44
N GLY A 266 4.73 -2.18 15.52
CA GLY A 266 3.52 -2.61 16.23
C GLY A 266 3.55 -2.35 17.75
N PRO A 267 2.67 -3.03 18.54
CA PRO A 267 1.68 -4.01 18.10
C PRO A 267 0.52 -3.39 17.29
N TYR A 268 0.20 -3.96 16.15
CA TYR A 268 -0.95 -3.54 15.34
C TYR A 268 -2.25 -4.11 15.90
N LYS A 269 -3.30 -3.29 15.89
CA LYS A 269 -4.63 -3.63 16.41
C LYS A 269 -5.73 -3.19 15.46
N ASP A 270 -6.83 -3.94 15.44
CA ASP A 270 -8.05 -3.57 14.74
C ASP A 270 -8.77 -2.39 15.45
N LYS A 271 -9.87 -1.91 14.88
CA LYS A 271 -10.67 -0.81 15.45
C LYS A 271 -11.28 -1.11 16.81
N ASN A 272 -11.38 -2.39 17.21
CA ASN A 272 -11.87 -2.83 18.49
C ASN A 272 -10.74 -3.06 19.52
N GLY A 273 -9.49 -2.71 19.17
CA GLY A 273 -8.32 -2.87 20.03
C GLY A 273 -7.76 -4.29 20.11
N LYS A 274 -8.25 -5.24 19.27
CA LYS A 274 -7.77 -6.62 19.23
C LYS A 274 -6.52 -6.74 18.37
N SER A 275 -5.58 -7.57 18.80
CA SER A 275 -4.29 -7.73 18.15
C SER A 275 -4.39 -8.40 16.78
N MET A 276 -3.65 -7.88 15.79
CA MET A 276 -3.48 -8.53 14.48
C MET A 276 -2.65 -9.83 14.59
N MET A 277 -1.85 -10.01 15.64
CA MET A 277 -1.14 -11.26 15.89
C MET A 277 -2.10 -12.41 16.27
N ASP A 278 -3.31 -12.07 16.71
CA ASP A 278 -4.36 -13.03 17.06
C ASP A 278 -5.38 -13.26 15.91
N GLY A 279 -5.06 -12.79 14.70
CA GLY A 279 -5.88 -12.94 13.49
C GLY A 279 -7.02 -11.95 13.37
N ASN A 280 -6.99 -10.87 14.16
CA ASN A 280 -7.98 -9.79 14.06
C ASN A 280 -7.47 -8.71 13.10
N ALA A 281 -8.39 -8.09 12.36
CA ALA A 281 -8.15 -6.88 11.57
C ALA A 281 -9.48 -6.21 11.26
N THR A 282 -9.46 -4.95 10.89
CA THR A 282 -10.65 -4.22 10.41
C THR A 282 -10.78 -4.45 8.91
N GLU A 283 -11.94 -4.90 8.43
CA GLU A 283 -12.20 -5.01 7.02
C GLU A 283 -12.31 -3.62 6.38
N LEU A 284 -11.55 -3.40 5.31
CA LEU A 284 -11.58 -2.19 4.52
C LEU A 284 -12.37 -2.40 3.23
N LEU A 285 -12.07 -3.48 2.50
CA LEU A 285 -12.77 -3.87 1.27
C LEU A 285 -13.05 -5.37 1.27
N ALA A 286 -14.23 -5.72 0.79
CA ALA A 286 -14.63 -7.08 0.43
C ALA A 286 -15.21 -7.09 -0.99
N GLY A 287 -15.28 -8.28 -1.62
CA GLY A 287 -15.88 -8.43 -2.95
C GLY A 287 -17.36 -8.04 -2.97
N ASN A 288 -17.85 -7.68 -4.15
CA ASN A 288 -19.25 -7.36 -4.42
C ASN A 288 -19.75 -8.16 -5.64
N ASP A 289 -20.92 -7.85 -6.20
CA ASP A 289 -21.47 -8.57 -7.35
C ASP A 289 -20.64 -8.38 -8.63
N ARG A 290 -19.94 -7.27 -8.77
CA ARG A 290 -19.10 -6.95 -9.94
C ARG A 290 -17.68 -7.48 -9.80
N TRP A 291 -17.10 -7.37 -8.59
CA TRP A 291 -15.69 -7.65 -8.31
C TRP A 291 -15.54 -8.68 -7.20
N ARG A 292 -14.62 -9.61 -7.37
CA ARG A 292 -14.25 -10.62 -6.38
C ARG A 292 -12.84 -10.38 -5.87
N GLY A 293 -12.60 -10.73 -4.62
CA GLY A 293 -11.27 -10.82 -4.05
C GLY A 293 -10.41 -9.55 -4.18
N PRO A 294 -10.85 -8.35 -3.71
CA PRO A 294 -10.00 -7.18 -3.69
C PRO A 294 -8.83 -7.38 -2.72
N GLY A 295 -7.60 -7.19 -3.20
CA GLY A 295 -6.39 -7.34 -2.38
C GLY A 295 -5.08 -7.14 -3.16
N GLY A 296 -3.95 -7.55 -2.58
CA GLY A 296 -2.62 -7.28 -3.10
C GLY A 296 -2.39 -5.77 -3.20
N GLU A 297 -2.75 -5.07 -2.12
CA GLU A 297 -2.87 -3.62 -2.09
C GLU A 297 -1.57 -2.89 -1.82
N SER A 298 -1.49 -1.68 -2.36
CA SER A 298 -0.52 -0.65 -2.02
C SER A 298 -1.20 0.69 -1.79
N VAL A 299 -0.51 1.65 -1.18
CA VAL A 299 -1.03 3.01 -0.95
C VAL A 299 -0.04 4.03 -1.51
N LEU A 300 -0.52 4.87 -2.41
CA LEU A 300 0.19 6.06 -2.85
C LEU A 300 -0.30 7.28 -2.07
N GLN A 301 0.60 7.91 -1.31
CA GLN A 301 0.38 9.22 -0.71
C GLN A 301 0.78 10.30 -1.71
N ASP A 302 -0.23 10.94 -2.35
CA ASP A 302 -0.06 11.86 -3.48
C ASP A 302 -0.52 13.27 -3.10
N GLY A 303 0.35 14.02 -2.47
CA GLY A 303 0.06 15.37 -1.97
C GLY A 303 -1.02 15.34 -0.88
N ASP A 304 -2.17 15.94 -1.15
CA ASP A 304 -3.29 16.05 -0.19
C ASP A 304 -4.23 14.83 -0.23
N ARG A 305 -3.95 13.83 -1.06
CA ARG A 305 -4.79 12.65 -1.20
C ARG A 305 -4.00 11.36 -1.04
N ASP A 306 -4.63 10.39 -0.44
CA ASP A 306 -4.15 9.02 -0.39
C ASP A 306 -4.96 8.16 -1.38
N LEU A 307 -4.28 7.27 -2.10
CA LEU A 307 -4.88 6.36 -3.08
C LEU A 307 -4.57 4.92 -2.68
N LEU A 308 -5.61 4.12 -2.48
CA LEU A 308 -5.49 2.67 -2.37
C LEU A 308 -5.46 2.10 -3.78
N VAL A 309 -4.40 1.36 -4.10
CA VAL A 309 -4.15 0.72 -5.39
C VAL A 309 -4.13 -0.78 -5.15
N PHE A 310 -4.98 -1.53 -5.83
CA PHE A 310 -5.16 -2.96 -5.59
C PHE A 310 -5.64 -3.67 -6.85
N HIS A 311 -5.69 -4.97 -6.84
CA HIS A 311 -6.38 -5.72 -7.88
C HIS A 311 -7.69 -6.31 -7.36
N ALA A 312 -8.61 -6.57 -8.28
CA ALA A 312 -9.80 -7.39 -8.04
C ALA A 312 -10.10 -8.23 -9.28
N TYR A 313 -10.84 -9.31 -9.08
CA TYR A 313 -11.20 -10.24 -10.16
C TYR A 313 -12.59 -9.90 -10.68
N ASP A 314 -12.73 -9.77 -12.00
CA ASP A 314 -14.04 -9.64 -12.64
C ASP A 314 -14.91 -10.86 -12.33
N ALA A 315 -16.10 -10.65 -11.80
CA ALA A 315 -17.00 -11.75 -11.42
C ALA A 315 -17.49 -12.57 -12.61
N LYS A 316 -17.43 -12.05 -13.85
CA LYS A 316 -17.90 -12.72 -15.07
C LYS A 316 -16.86 -13.67 -15.66
N ASP A 317 -15.59 -13.23 -15.73
CA ASP A 317 -14.55 -13.97 -16.45
C ASP A 317 -13.30 -14.25 -15.59
N GLY A 318 -13.26 -13.77 -14.36
CA GLY A 318 -12.17 -14.01 -13.42
C GLY A 318 -10.87 -13.26 -13.73
N ARG A 319 -10.88 -12.31 -14.70
CA ARG A 319 -9.69 -11.51 -15.00
C ARG A 319 -9.36 -10.59 -13.85
N ARG A 320 -8.09 -10.57 -13.48
CA ARG A 320 -7.53 -9.64 -12.48
C ARG A 320 -7.34 -8.26 -13.11
N THR A 321 -7.85 -7.25 -12.45
CA THR A 321 -7.94 -5.90 -12.99
C THR A 321 -7.49 -4.89 -11.96
N LEU A 322 -6.69 -3.91 -12.38
CA LEU A 322 -6.30 -2.77 -11.56
C LEU A 322 -7.53 -2.05 -11.04
N GLN A 323 -7.50 -1.73 -9.77
CA GLN A 323 -8.49 -0.88 -9.10
C GLN A 323 -7.75 0.22 -8.36
N ILE A 324 -8.30 1.42 -8.37
CA ILE A 324 -7.81 2.55 -7.59
C ILE A 324 -8.99 3.19 -6.88
N SER A 325 -8.85 3.41 -5.58
CA SER A 325 -9.83 4.15 -4.77
C SER A 325 -9.17 5.30 -4.04
N THR A 326 -9.86 6.41 -3.92
CA THR A 326 -9.47 7.39 -2.90
C THR A 326 -9.55 6.73 -1.52
N LEU A 327 -8.50 6.94 -0.73
CA LEU A 327 -8.45 6.51 0.66
C LEU A 327 -8.73 7.72 1.54
N THR A 328 -9.88 7.73 2.20
CA THR A 328 -10.28 8.81 3.11
C THR A 328 -10.13 8.37 4.56
N TRP A 329 -10.02 9.31 5.47
CA TRP A 329 -9.79 9.04 6.88
C TRP A 329 -10.89 9.65 7.74
N GLU A 330 -11.55 8.81 8.53
CA GLU A 330 -12.58 9.23 9.46
C GLU A 330 -12.34 8.58 10.84
N ASN A 331 -12.29 9.39 11.89
CA ASN A 331 -12.00 8.95 13.26
C ASN A 331 -10.68 8.12 13.34
N ASP A 332 -9.66 8.55 12.61
CA ASP A 332 -8.36 7.87 12.47
C ASP A 332 -8.48 6.44 11.88
N TRP A 333 -9.46 6.16 11.02
CA TRP A 333 -9.56 4.91 10.27
C TRP A 333 -9.74 5.17 8.79
N PRO A 334 -9.09 4.35 7.93
CA PRO A 334 -9.21 4.50 6.50
C PRO A 334 -10.55 3.97 5.98
N HIS A 335 -11.04 4.59 4.91
CA HIS A 335 -12.20 4.18 4.14
C HIS A 335 -11.86 4.22 2.65
N ALA A 336 -12.30 3.19 1.93
CA ALA A 336 -12.13 3.06 0.48
C ALA A 336 -13.42 2.53 -0.15
N ALA A 337 -13.54 2.64 -1.47
CA ALA A 337 -14.66 2.12 -2.22
C ALA A 337 -14.20 1.13 -3.29
N LEU A 338 -14.97 0.07 -3.51
CA LEU A 338 -14.88 -0.82 -4.66
C LEU A 338 -15.98 -0.43 -5.65
N ASP A 339 -15.64 -0.33 -6.94
CA ASP A 339 -16.62 0.02 -7.98
C ASP A 339 -17.77 -0.99 -7.99
N THR A 340 -18.97 -0.50 -8.18
CA THR A 340 -20.20 -1.32 -8.23
C THR A 340 -20.84 -1.36 -9.61
N ARG A 341 -20.31 -0.58 -10.58
CA ARG A 341 -20.84 -0.44 -11.93
C ARG A 341 -20.34 -1.52 -12.88
#